data_7f2114e828644eb9d75ad506a532baab
#
_entry.id   7f2114e828644eb9d75ad506a532baab
#
_cell.length_a   1.000
_cell.length_b   1.000
_cell.length_c   1.000
_cell.angle_alpha   90.00
_cell.angle_beta   90.00
_cell.angle_gamma   90.00
#
_symmetry.space_group_name_H-M   'P 1'
#
loop_
_entity.id
_entity.type
_entity.pdbx_description
1 polymer ?
#
loop_
_entity_poly.entity_id
_entity_poly.type
_entity_poly.pdbx_seq_one_letter_code
_entity_poly.pdbx_strand_id
1 'polypeptide(L)'
;MIILLIGRHSPLSLNNKVLLFKQILRPILTYSAPIWCITAKTHRRKIQILQNKNLRIMTNAPWFVRNDVIHKDLKIETIEDHVKNLSRKFFSQLQDHKNPLINDQVECAHKNGKNPYPYSTTKWSLPLKPP
;
A
#
# COMPACT_ATOMS: atom_id res chain seq x y z
N MET A 1 -13.99 -17.12 -0.47
CA MET A 1 -15.13 -16.42 -1.12
C MET A 1 -14.70 -15.30 -2.08
N ILE A 2 -13.85 -14.37 -1.69
CA ILE A 2 -13.39 -13.26 -2.58
C ILE A 2 -12.71 -13.77 -3.87
N ILE A 3 -11.94 -14.85 -3.80
CA ILE A 3 -11.28 -15.47 -4.97
C ILE A 3 -12.30 -15.94 -6.01
N LEU A 4 -13.49 -16.38 -5.60
CA LEU A 4 -14.56 -16.76 -6.50
C LEU A 4 -15.12 -15.56 -7.27
N LEU A 5 -15.16 -14.39 -6.64
CA LEU A 5 -15.66 -13.16 -7.26
C LEU A 5 -14.66 -12.54 -8.24
N ILE A 6 -13.38 -12.59 -7.91
CA ILE A 6 -12.33 -11.99 -8.76
C ILE A 6 -11.69 -13.00 -9.72
N GLY A 7 -11.95 -14.28 -9.51
CA GLY A 7 -11.36 -15.38 -10.24
C GLY A 7 -11.73 -15.43 -11.73
N ARG A 8 -11.06 -16.34 -12.43
CA ARG A 8 -11.21 -16.55 -13.89
C ARG A 8 -12.65 -16.86 -14.31
N HIS A 9 -13.36 -17.66 -13.51
CA HIS A 9 -14.74 -18.10 -13.82
C HIS A 9 -15.82 -17.12 -13.34
N SER A 10 -15.44 -16.00 -12.76
CA SER A 10 -16.39 -14.98 -12.33
C SER A 10 -17.03 -14.27 -13.52
N PRO A 11 -18.35 -14.12 -13.54
CA PRO A 11 -19.08 -13.39 -14.59
C PRO A 11 -18.85 -11.88 -14.54
N LEU A 12 -18.11 -11.38 -13.54
CA LEU A 12 -17.86 -9.95 -13.37
C LEU A 12 -16.93 -9.41 -14.46
N SER A 13 -17.23 -8.21 -14.95
CA SER A 13 -16.34 -7.49 -15.84
C SER A 13 -15.02 -7.14 -15.15
N LEU A 14 -13.95 -6.96 -15.93
CA LEU A 14 -12.63 -6.61 -15.40
C LEU A 14 -12.68 -5.34 -14.55
N ASN A 15 -13.43 -4.33 -14.97
CA ASN A 15 -13.59 -3.08 -14.23
C ASN A 15 -14.20 -3.31 -12.83
N ASN A 16 -15.23 -4.17 -12.75
CA ASN A 16 -15.84 -4.51 -11.47
C ASN A 16 -14.89 -5.32 -10.58
N LYS A 17 -14.09 -6.21 -11.15
CA LYS A 17 -13.04 -6.95 -10.42
C LYS A 17 -11.98 -6.00 -9.85
N VAL A 18 -11.55 -5.01 -10.63
CA VAL A 18 -10.60 -3.97 -10.18
C VAL A 18 -11.22 -3.12 -9.08
N LEU A 19 -12.50 -2.78 -9.19
CA LEU A 19 -13.21 -2.03 -8.16
C LEU A 19 -13.27 -2.82 -6.85
N LEU A 20 -13.64 -4.10 -6.89
CA LEU A 20 -13.65 -4.99 -5.73
C LEU A 20 -12.25 -5.12 -5.11
N PHE A 21 -11.22 -5.24 -5.94
CA PHE A 21 -9.85 -5.26 -5.46
C PHE A 21 -9.51 -3.99 -4.68
N LYS A 22 -9.79 -2.82 -5.24
CA LYS A 22 -9.49 -1.53 -4.62
C LYS A 22 -10.28 -1.28 -3.33
N GLN A 23 -11.52 -1.75 -3.25
CA GLN A 23 -12.43 -1.49 -2.13
C GLN A 23 -12.33 -2.51 -1.01
N ILE A 24 -11.97 -3.75 -1.29
CA ILE A 24 -11.97 -4.84 -0.31
C ILE A 24 -10.56 -5.36 -0.08
N LEU A 25 -9.90 -5.86 -1.13
CA LEU A 25 -8.61 -6.54 -0.96
C LEU A 25 -7.48 -5.58 -0.59
N ARG A 26 -7.44 -4.42 -1.22
CA ARG A 26 -6.39 -3.44 -0.95
C ARG A 26 -6.42 -2.92 0.48
N PRO A 27 -7.56 -2.51 1.07
CA PRO A 27 -7.64 -2.15 2.49
C PRO A 27 -7.21 -3.27 3.43
N ILE A 28 -7.54 -4.52 3.13
CA ILE A 28 -7.10 -5.69 3.93
C ILE A 28 -5.57 -5.82 3.86
N LEU A 29 -4.97 -5.70 2.68
CA LEU A 29 -3.51 -5.80 2.50
C LEU A 29 -2.76 -4.64 3.14
N THR A 30 -3.37 -3.45 3.20
CA THR A 30 -2.75 -2.24 3.75
C THR A 30 -3.19 -1.94 5.18
N TYR A 31 -4.01 -2.80 5.78
CA TYR A 31 -4.39 -2.67 7.18
C TYR A 31 -3.15 -2.65 8.07
N SER A 32 -3.09 -1.69 8.98
CA SER A 32 -1.92 -1.46 9.84
C SER A 32 -0.60 -1.27 9.08
N ALA A 33 -0.64 -0.79 7.86
CA ALA A 33 0.55 -0.55 7.03
C ALA A 33 1.66 0.25 7.75
N PRO A 34 1.39 1.28 8.55
CA PRO A 34 2.43 1.99 9.31
C PRO A 34 3.24 1.07 10.22
N ILE A 35 2.64 0.00 10.73
CA ILE A 35 3.29 -0.95 11.63
C ILE A 35 4.15 -1.96 10.84
N TRP A 36 3.56 -2.65 9.86
CA TRP A 36 4.30 -3.70 9.13
C TRP A 36 5.24 -3.16 8.05
N CYS A 37 5.08 -1.93 7.59
CA CYS A 37 6.02 -1.30 6.64
C CYS A 37 7.42 -1.09 7.22
N ILE A 38 7.55 -1.10 8.54
CA ILE A 38 8.81 -1.02 9.26
C ILE A 38 9.58 -2.35 9.20
N THR A 39 8.88 -3.44 8.93
CA THR A 39 9.49 -4.77 8.87
C THR A 39 10.49 -4.89 7.73
N ALA A 40 11.30 -5.97 7.78
CA ALA A 40 12.30 -6.25 6.78
C ALA A 40 11.71 -6.28 5.35
N LYS A 41 12.51 -5.91 4.36
CA LYS A 41 12.12 -5.91 2.93
C LYS A 41 11.53 -7.25 2.47
N THR A 42 11.98 -8.36 3.05
CA THR A 42 11.47 -9.71 2.76
C THR A 42 9.98 -9.86 3.07
N HIS A 43 9.53 -9.32 4.20
CA HIS A 43 8.12 -9.37 4.59
C HIS A 43 7.26 -8.46 3.70
N ARG A 44 7.74 -7.26 3.42
CA ARG A 44 7.07 -6.33 2.48
C ARG A 44 6.93 -6.93 1.08
N ARG A 45 7.98 -7.62 0.62
CA ARG A 45 7.96 -8.33 -0.67
C ARG A 45 6.90 -9.42 -0.73
N LYS A 46 6.64 -10.14 0.37
CA LYS A 46 5.57 -11.16 0.41
C LYS A 46 4.19 -10.57 0.14
N ILE A 47 3.90 -9.40 0.69
CA ILE A 47 2.63 -8.71 0.46
C ILE A 47 2.51 -8.22 -0.99
N GLN A 48 3.59 -7.71 -1.57
CA GLN A 48 3.63 -7.34 -2.98
C GLN A 48 3.41 -8.55 -3.90
N ILE A 49 4.00 -9.69 -3.58
CA ILE A 49 3.79 -10.94 -4.33
C ILE A 49 2.31 -11.36 -4.25
N LEU A 50 1.69 -11.24 -3.09
CA LEU A 50 0.27 -11.55 -2.91
C LEU A 50 -0.61 -10.61 -3.75
N GLN A 51 -0.31 -9.32 -3.79
CA GLN A 51 -0.99 -8.37 -4.69
C GLN A 51 -0.84 -8.80 -6.15
N ASN A 52 0.38 -9.06 -6.61
CA ASN A 52 0.66 -9.46 -7.98
C ASN A 52 -0.10 -10.75 -8.36
N LYS A 53 -0.16 -11.73 -7.44
CA LYS A 53 -0.92 -12.96 -7.65
C LYS A 53 -2.42 -12.69 -7.84
N ASN A 54 -3.00 -11.83 -7.01
CA ASN A 54 -4.41 -11.45 -7.15
C ASN A 54 -4.68 -10.74 -8.49
N LEU A 55 -3.80 -9.82 -8.90
CA LEU A 55 -3.94 -9.13 -10.19
C LEU A 55 -3.86 -10.09 -11.37
N ARG A 56 -2.97 -11.09 -11.33
CA ARG A 56 -2.87 -12.13 -12.37
C ARG A 56 -4.13 -12.98 -12.45
N ILE A 57 -4.71 -13.33 -11.30
CA ILE A 57 -5.97 -14.08 -11.26
C ILE A 57 -7.11 -13.30 -11.90
N MET A 58 -7.19 -11.98 -11.62
CA MET A 58 -8.22 -11.11 -12.18
C MET A 58 -8.13 -10.93 -13.69
N THR A 59 -6.90 -10.74 -14.19
CA THR A 59 -6.64 -10.49 -15.62
C THR A 59 -6.49 -11.77 -16.43
N ASN A 60 -6.40 -12.93 -15.77
CA ASN A 60 -6.04 -14.18 -16.41
C ASN A 60 -4.75 -14.06 -17.24
N ALA A 61 -3.79 -13.27 -16.77
CA ALA A 61 -2.56 -13.00 -17.48
C ALA A 61 -1.67 -14.24 -17.56
N PRO A 62 -1.15 -14.59 -18.73
CA PRO A 62 -0.22 -15.70 -18.88
C PRO A 62 1.10 -15.41 -18.13
N TRP A 63 1.86 -16.46 -17.83
CA TRP A 63 3.05 -16.41 -17.00
C TRP A 63 4.16 -15.48 -17.53
N PHE A 64 4.25 -15.29 -18.83
CA PHE A 64 5.27 -14.46 -19.48
C PHE A 64 4.97 -12.95 -19.41
N VAL A 65 3.76 -12.55 -19.05
CA VAL A 65 3.41 -11.13 -18.88
C VAL A 65 4.04 -10.60 -17.58
N ARG A 66 4.79 -9.51 -17.69
CA ARG A 66 5.44 -8.88 -16.53
C ARG A 66 4.43 -8.20 -15.61
N ASN A 67 4.70 -8.23 -14.31
CA ASN A 67 3.81 -7.62 -13.31
C ASN A 67 3.65 -6.12 -13.51
N ASP A 68 4.72 -5.41 -13.89
CA ASP A 68 4.71 -3.97 -14.16
C ASP A 68 3.71 -3.59 -15.26
N VAL A 69 3.60 -4.42 -16.31
CA VAL A 69 2.61 -4.22 -17.37
C VAL A 69 1.19 -4.32 -16.80
N ILE A 70 0.92 -5.36 -16.00
CA ILE A 70 -0.39 -5.57 -15.38
C ILE A 70 -0.75 -4.39 -14.46
N HIS A 71 0.20 -3.93 -13.64
CA HIS A 71 0.00 -2.77 -12.76
C HIS A 71 -0.34 -1.50 -13.54
N LYS A 72 0.38 -1.27 -14.66
CA LYS A 72 0.17 -0.11 -15.53
C LYS A 72 -1.18 -0.16 -16.23
N ASP A 73 -1.55 -1.30 -16.79
CA ASP A 73 -2.82 -1.48 -17.52
C ASP A 73 -4.04 -1.32 -16.60
N LEU A 74 -3.97 -1.88 -15.40
CA LEU A 74 -5.05 -1.78 -14.41
C LEU A 74 -5.03 -0.47 -13.63
N LYS A 75 -4.02 0.37 -13.81
CA LYS A 75 -3.78 1.61 -13.03
C LYS A 75 -3.84 1.34 -11.52
N ILE A 76 -3.10 0.33 -11.11
CA ILE A 76 -2.99 -0.08 -9.71
C ILE A 76 -1.54 0.12 -9.26
N GLU A 77 -1.36 0.97 -8.26
CA GLU A 77 -0.05 1.24 -7.65
C GLU A 77 0.50 -0.01 -6.96
N THR A 78 1.82 -0.05 -6.78
CA THR A 78 2.46 -1.03 -5.90
C THR A 78 2.00 -0.81 -4.45
N ILE A 79 2.14 -1.85 -3.61
CA ILE A 79 1.83 -1.72 -2.18
C ILE A 79 2.69 -0.63 -1.54
N GLU A 80 3.95 -0.55 -1.89
CA GLU A 80 4.88 0.43 -1.33
C GLU A 80 4.47 1.87 -1.68
N ASP A 81 4.13 2.14 -2.93
CA ASP A 81 3.68 3.46 -3.37
C ASP A 81 2.33 3.83 -2.74
N HIS A 82 1.43 2.86 -2.65
CA HIS A 82 0.13 3.09 -2.02
C HIS A 82 0.27 3.45 -0.54
N VAL A 83 1.12 2.73 0.19
CA VAL A 83 1.39 3.01 1.60
C VAL A 83 2.06 4.38 1.78
N LYS A 84 3.00 4.75 0.91
CA LYS A 84 3.58 6.09 0.89
C LYS A 84 2.51 7.17 0.72
N ASN A 85 1.62 6.99 -0.24
CA ASN A 85 0.53 7.94 -0.49
C ASN A 85 -0.46 8.02 0.69
N LEU A 86 -0.77 6.87 1.30
CA LEU A 86 -1.63 6.80 2.49
C LEU A 86 -1.00 7.52 3.68
N SER A 87 0.28 7.28 3.92
CA SER A 87 1.04 7.93 5.00
C SER A 87 1.14 9.45 4.77
N ARG A 88 1.33 9.89 3.53
CA ARG A 88 1.32 11.32 3.19
C ARG A 88 0.01 11.98 3.58
N LYS A 89 -1.11 11.40 3.15
CA LYS A 89 -2.44 11.92 3.48
C LYS A 89 -2.65 11.98 4.98
N PHE A 90 -2.27 10.92 5.68
CA PHE A 90 -2.38 10.86 7.13
C PHE A 90 -1.58 11.97 7.81
N PHE A 91 -0.29 12.12 7.47
CA PHE A 91 0.54 13.14 8.09
C PHE A 91 0.15 14.58 7.72
N SER A 92 -0.35 14.81 6.50
CA SER A 92 -0.88 16.14 6.14
C SER A 92 -2.11 16.51 6.97
N GLN A 93 -2.98 15.55 7.27
CA GLN A 93 -4.15 15.77 8.14
C GLN A 93 -3.77 16.00 9.60
N LEU A 94 -2.67 15.39 10.07
CA LEU A 94 -2.20 15.57 11.44
C LEU A 94 -1.58 16.93 11.70
N GLN A 95 -1.03 17.61 10.68
CA GLN A 95 -0.43 18.94 10.82
C GLN A 95 -1.46 19.99 11.28
N ASP A 96 -2.70 19.84 10.87
CA ASP A 96 -3.81 20.76 11.21
C ASP A 96 -4.62 20.29 12.43
N HIS A 97 -4.12 19.28 13.15
CA HIS A 97 -4.87 18.71 14.27
C HIS A 97 -4.87 19.63 15.49
N LYS A 98 -6.06 19.84 16.08
CA LYS A 98 -6.26 20.75 17.21
C LYS A 98 -5.58 20.31 18.52
N ASN A 99 -5.19 19.04 18.64
CA ASN A 99 -4.57 18.50 19.84
C ASN A 99 -3.04 18.61 19.80
N PRO A 100 -2.41 19.38 20.71
CA PRO A 100 -0.95 19.57 20.69
C PRO A 100 -0.17 18.26 20.92
N LEU A 101 -0.70 17.32 21.70
CA LEU A 101 -0.04 16.02 21.95
C LEU A 101 0.14 15.19 20.66
N ILE A 102 -0.78 15.36 19.70
CA ILE A 102 -0.67 14.69 18.41
C ILE A 102 0.40 15.35 17.55
N ASN A 103 0.48 16.66 17.55
CA ASN A 103 1.49 17.42 16.82
C ASN A 103 2.91 17.10 17.31
N ASP A 104 3.10 17.01 18.63
CA ASP A 104 4.38 16.64 19.24
C ASP A 104 4.84 15.24 18.79
N GLN A 105 3.91 14.31 18.65
CA GLN A 105 4.23 12.95 18.18
C GLN A 105 4.61 12.89 16.70
N VAL A 106 4.09 13.80 15.90
CA VAL A 106 4.45 13.90 14.47
C VAL A 106 5.87 14.44 14.30
N GLU A 107 6.34 15.26 15.23
CA GLU A 107 7.67 15.87 15.20
C GLU A 107 8.76 15.00 15.83
N CYS A 108 8.42 13.84 16.38
CA CYS A 108 9.37 12.93 17.02
C CYS A 108 10.44 12.46 16.03
N ALA A 109 11.52 13.21 15.94
CA ALA A 109 12.65 13.01 15.04
C ALA A 109 13.83 12.36 15.76
N HIS A 110 13.74 11.07 16.06
CA HIS A 110 14.92 10.32 16.48
C HIS A 110 15.79 9.98 15.28
N LYS A 111 16.89 10.69 15.10
CA LYS A 111 17.79 10.52 13.96
C LYS A 111 18.77 9.33 14.09
N ASN A 112 18.89 8.68 15.24
CA ASN A 112 19.99 7.74 15.54
C ASN A 112 19.57 6.36 16.05
N GLY A 113 18.36 5.89 15.77
CA GLY A 113 17.91 4.55 16.16
C GLY A 113 18.48 3.45 15.24
N LYS A 114 18.94 2.32 15.82
CA LYS A 114 19.30 1.09 15.08
C LYS A 114 18.15 0.55 14.22
N ASN A 115 16.92 0.87 14.58
CA ASN A 115 15.73 0.46 13.85
C ASN A 115 15.20 1.62 13.01
N PRO A 116 14.74 1.37 11.79
CA PRO A 116 14.13 2.40 10.95
C PRO A 116 12.79 2.92 11.50
N TYR A 117 12.33 2.43 12.64
CA TYR A 117 11.17 2.90 13.36
C TYR A 117 11.52 4.11 14.23
N PRO A 118 10.67 5.13 14.27
CA PRO A 118 9.40 5.33 13.57
C PRO A 118 9.51 5.92 12.15
N TYR A 119 10.67 5.93 11.56
CA TYR A 119 11.04 6.77 10.41
C TYR A 119 10.60 6.26 9.05
N SER A 120 10.39 4.97 8.87
CA SER A 120 10.10 4.43 7.55
C SER A 120 8.74 4.87 6.99
N THR A 121 7.86 5.36 7.87
CA THR A 121 6.51 5.84 7.50
C THR A 121 6.19 7.24 8.02
N THR A 122 7.12 7.90 8.70
CA THR A 122 6.95 9.29 9.16
C THR A 122 7.15 10.28 8.02
N LYS A 123 6.69 11.52 8.22
CA LYS A 123 6.88 12.62 7.25
C LYS A 123 8.35 12.85 6.89
N TRP A 124 9.30 12.39 7.70
CA TRP A 124 10.74 12.54 7.52
C TRP A 124 11.40 11.43 6.71
N SER A 125 10.87 10.23 6.74
CA SER A 125 11.41 9.09 5.99
C SER A 125 10.91 9.01 4.57
N LEU A 126 9.77 9.60 4.32
CA LEU A 126 9.22 9.76 2.99
C LEU A 126 9.83 11.02 2.40
N PRO A 127 10.20 11.07 1.12
CA PRO A 127 10.57 12.30 0.44
C PRO A 127 9.33 13.18 0.31
N LEU A 128 8.85 13.67 1.43
CA LEU A 128 7.62 14.41 1.60
C LEU A 128 7.87 15.90 1.75
N LYS A 129 9.12 16.33 1.64
CA LYS A 129 9.32 17.74 1.42
C LYS A 129 8.48 18.10 0.22
N PRO A 130 7.51 19.00 0.36
CA PRO A 130 6.93 19.62 -0.80
C PRO A 130 8.07 20.11 -1.67
N PRO A 131 7.92 20.05 -2.97
CA PRO A 131 8.90 20.60 -3.87
C PRO A 131 9.19 22.04 -3.49
#